data_a88afb5ccf49f795c963d7de02f2a46e
#
_entry.id   a88afb5ccf49f795c963d7de02f2a46e
#
_cell.length_a   1.000
_cell.length_b   1.000
_cell.length_c   1.000
_cell.angle_alpha   90.00
_cell.angle_beta   90.00
_cell.angle_gamma   90.00
#
_symmetry.space_group_name_H-M   'P 1'
#
loop_
_entity.id
_entity.type
_entity.pdbx_description
1 polymer ?
#
loop_
_entity_poly.entity_id
_entity_poly.type
_entity_poly.pdbx_seq_one_letter_code
_entity_poly.pdbx_strand_id
1 'polypeptide(L)'
;MTTINAYKMDGLGNDFVIIDRRKNSINLTKEKIIELGSRSHIGFDQVIFIEKEKENSFPITIFNSDGSEVSACGNGSRCVAYLLGQNLNTKEIKLKTNNRLLNARLVGNLEVELEMGKPLYGSEEIPLSKTINPANITLEIDKNKFTGGFCVNVGNPHIIFFVKDCFEYDLKTIGPKIENHSLFPEKINVTMAQVIDENNITVNVWERGAGLTKACGTAACATAVAAFKNRLAHNLSLIHISEPTRPY
;
A
#
# COMPACT_ATOMS: atom_id res chain seq x y z
N MET A 1 -17.72 -26.99 16.77
CA MET A 1 -16.89 -25.79 16.49
C MET A 1 -16.13 -26.05 15.21
N THR A 2 -16.23 -25.17 14.23
CA THR A 2 -15.46 -25.31 12.98
C THR A 2 -14.08 -24.72 13.20
N THR A 3 -13.04 -25.54 13.12
CA THR A 3 -11.65 -25.07 13.20
C THR A 3 -11.22 -24.52 11.85
N ILE A 4 -10.66 -23.31 11.84
CA ILE A 4 -10.15 -22.62 10.65
C ILE A 4 -8.64 -22.59 10.75
N ASN A 5 -7.94 -23.10 9.73
CA ASN A 5 -6.50 -22.92 9.61
C ASN A 5 -6.21 -21.55 9.01
N ALA A 6 -5.49 -20.73 9.75
CA ALA A 6 -5.06 -19.42 9.34
C ALA A 6 -3.57 -19.22 9.61
N TYR A 7 -2.94 -18.36 8.83
CA TYR A 7 -1.53 -18.00 8.98
C TYR A 7 -1.44 -16.56 9.48
N LYS A 8 -0.74 -16.34 10.57
CA LYS A 8 -0.39 -14.99 11.03
C LYS A 8 0.94 -14.62 10.40
N MET A 9 0.99 -13.51 9.66
CA MET A 9 2.20 -13.04 8.97
C MET A 9 2.37 -11.55 9.17
N ASP A 10 3.60 -11.09 9.10
CA ASP A 10 4.00 -9.68 9.14
C ASP A 10 4.73 -9.30 7.85
N GLY A 11 4.42 -8.13 7.33
CA GLY A 11 5.10 -7.55 6.18
C GLY A 11 5.48 -6.10 6.46
N LEU A 12 6.71 -5.88 6.95
CA LEU A 12 7.24 -4.56 7.29
C LEU A 12 6.43 -3.83 8.39
N GLY A 13 6.04 -4.56 9.44
CA GLY A 13 5.29 -4.03 10.58
C GLY A 13 3.78 -3.92 10.34
N ASN A 14 3.30 -4.38 9.20
CA ASN A 14 1.88 -4.49 8.88
C ASN A 14 1.47 -5.96 9.02
N ASP A 15 0.59 -6.29 9.95
CA ASP A 15 0.29 -7.66 10.30
C ASP A 15 -1.02 -8.18 9.69
N PHE A 16 -0.95 -9.42 9.23
CA PHE A 16 -2.00 -10.07 8.46
C PHE A 16 -2.44 -11.38 9.07
N VAL A 17 -3.73 -11.68 8.93
CA VAL A 17 -4.25 -13.04 9.02
C VAL A 17 -4.61 -13.51 7.62
N ILE A 18 -4.00 -14.61 7.16
CA ILE A 18 -4.22 -15.18 5.84
C ILE A 18 -5.01 -16.47 5.99
N ILE A 19 -6.15 -16.57 5.32
CA ILE A 19 -7.05 -17.73 5.33
C ILE A 19 -7.07 -18.34 3.93
N ASP A 20 -6.61 -19.59 3.84
CA ASP A 20 -6.57 -20.33 2.58
C ASP A 20 -7.92 -21.02 2.33
N ARG A 21 -8.68 -20.50 1.38
CA ARG A 21 -9.99 -21.04 0.95
C ARG A 21 -9.90 -21.99 -0.24
N ARG A 22 -8.70 -22.31 -0.71
CA ARG A 22 -8.54 -23.19 -1.88
C ARG A 22 -9.18 -24.56 -1.72
N LYS A 23 -9.19 -25.08 -0.50
CA LYS A 23 -9.78 -26.40 -0.18
C LYS A 23 -11.14 -26.32 0.53
N ASN A 24 -11.37 -25.31 1.32
CA ASN A 24 -12.57 -25.15 2.15
C ASN A 24 -13.11 -23.72 2.02
N SER A 25 -14.37 -23.55 1.68
CA SER A 25 -15.02 -22.24 1.67
C SER A 25 -15.38 -21.83 3.11
N ILE A 26 -14.74 -20.79 3.59
CA ILE A 26 -14.98 -20.20 4.90
C ILE A 26 -15.38 -18.76 4.68
N ASN A 27 -16.56 -18.38 5.17
CA ASN A 27 -17.02 -17.01 5.13
C ASN A 27 -16.98 -16.41 6.53
N LEU A 28 -16.32 -15.28 6.67
CA LEU A 28 -16.40 -14.45 7.85
C LEU A 28 -17.33 -13.27 7.55
N THR A 29 -18.28 -13.02 8.46
CA THR A 29 -19.10 -11.80 8.38
C THR A 29 -18.24 -10.59 8.75
N LYS A 30 -18.70 -9.40 8.39
CA LYS A 30 -18.05 -8.14 8.74
C LYS A 30 -17.84 -8.02 10.26
N GLU A 31 -18.85 -8.34 11.03
CA GLU A 31 -18.82 -8.30 12.49
C GLU A 31 -17.73 -9.24 13.06
N LYS A 32 -17.60 -10.43 12.44
CA LYS A 32 -16.58 -11.40 12.85
C LYS A 32 -15.16 -10.95 12.48
N ILE A 33 -14.98 -10.26 11.35
CA ILE A 33 -13.70 -9.67 10.98
C ILE A 33 -13.31 -8.60 12.01
N ILE A 34 -14.24 -7.71 12.38
CA ILE A 34 -14.01 -6.67 13.39
C ILE A 34 -13.65 -7.28 14.74
N GLU A 35 -14.41 -8.28 15.19
CA GLU A 35 -14.15 -8.98 16.46
C GLU A 35 -12.74 -9.59 16.47
N LEU A 36 -12.39 -10.38 15.45
CA LEU A 36 -11.08 -11.06 15.36
C LEU A 36 -9.94 -10.09 15.13
N GLY A 37 -10.16 -8.98 14.41
CA GLY A 37 -9.19 -7.93 14.14
C GLY A 37 -8.81 -7.10 15.36
N SER A 38 -9.67 -7.10 16.40
CA SER A 38 -9.36 -6.42 17.66
C SER A 38 -8.09 -6.97 18.30
N ARG A 39 -7.21 -6.07 18.80
CA ARG A 39 -5.96 -6.44 19.50
C ARG A 39 -6.20 -7.20 20.81
N SER A 40 -7.42 -7.20 21.33
CA SER A 40 -7.84 -8.05 22.47
C SER A 40 -8.16 -9.50 22.08
N HIS A 41 -8.22 -9.81 20.78
CA HIS A 41 -8.42 -11.15 20.24
C HIS A 41 -7.18 -11.61 19.45
N ILE A 42 -7.34 -11.96 18.15
CA ILE A 42 -6.21 -12.33 17.29
C ILE A 42 -5.37 -11.10 16.98
N GLY A 43 -6.04 -9.96 16.70
CA GLY A 43 -5.44 -8.71 16.33
C GLY A 43 -4.73 -8.78 14.97
N PHE A 44 -5.15 -7.98 14.01
CA PHE A 44 -4.49 -7.83 12.72
C PHE A 44 -4.86 -6.48 12.11
N ASP A 45 -4.04 -6.00 11.19
CA ASP A 45 -4.40 -4.84 10.38
C ASP A 45 -5.35 -5.25 9.26
N GLN A 46 -5.08 -6.41 8.64
CA GLN A 46 -5.91 -6.93 7.56
C GLN A 46 -6.05 -8.44 7.61
N VAL A 47 -7.20 -8.95 7.15
CA VAL A 47 -7.41 -10.36 6.84
C VAL A 47 -7.43 -10.56 5.33
N ILE A 48 -6.74 -11.59 4.83
CA ILE A 48 -6.60 -11.89 3.41
C ILE A 48 -7.11 -13.31 3.16
N PHE A 49 -8.02 -13.44 2.20
CA PHE A 49 -8.52 -14.72 1.75
C PHE A 49 -7.86 -15.11 0.44
N ILE A 50 -7.36 -16.34 0.35
CA ILE A 50 -6.84 -16.93 -0.89
C ILE A 50 -7.92 -17.83 -1.46
N GLU A 51 -8.35 -17.56 -2.68
CA GLU A 51 -9.37 -18.33 -3.37
C GLU A 51 -8.75 -19.42 -4.27
N LYS A 52 -9.59 -20.32 -4.79
CA LYS A 52 -9.14 -21.32 -5.77
C LYS A 52 -8.50 -20.65 -6.98
N GLU A 53 -7.45 -21.29 -7.49
CA GLU A 53 -6.79 -20.85 -8.71
C GLU A 53 -7.78 -20.71 -9.87
N LYS A 54 -7.70 -19.61 -10.58
CA LYS A 54 -8.49 -19.31 -11.77
C LYS A 54 -7.60 -18.60 -12.78
N GLU A 55 -7.62 -19.08 -14.02
CA GLU A 55 -6.86 -18.47 -15.14
C GLU A 55 -5.36 -18.29 -14.81
N ASN A 56 -4.74 -19.32 -14.23
CA ASN A 56 -3.34 -19.32 -13.79
C ASN A 56 -2.99 -18.22 -12.79
N SER A 57 -3.95 -17.79 -11.98
CA SER A 57 -3.75 -16.82 -10.92
C SER A 57 -4.59 -17.17 -9.69
N PHE A 58 -4.15 -16.75 -8.51
CA PHE A 58 -4.86 -16.92 -7.26
C PHE A 58 -5.62 -15.62 -6.95
N PRO A 59 -6.98 -15.62 -7.04
CA PRO A 59 -7.76 -14.48 -6.56
C PRO A 59 -7.55 -14.31 -5.06
N ILE A 60 -7.39 -13.06 -4.62
CA ILE A 60 -7.29 -12.70 -3.22
C ILE A 60 -8.27 -11.58 -2.89
N THR A 61 -8.90 -11.67 -1.72
CA THR A 61 -9.77 -10.63 -1.19
C THR A 61 -9.20 -10.14 0.14
N ILE A 62 -9.13 -8.84 0.33
CA ILE A 62 -8.46 -8.21 1.47
C ILE A 62 -9.46 -7.33 2.21
N PHE A 63 -9.56 -7.50 3.53
CA PHE A 63 -10.38 -6.67 4.41
C PHE A 63 -9.52 -6.05 5.50
N ASN A 64 -9.75 -4.78 5.78
CA ASN A 64 -9.22 -4.12 6.97
C ASN A 64 -9.86 -4.68 8.24
N SER A 65 -9.23 -4.43 9.38
CA SER A 65 -9.76 -4.83 10.69
C SER A 65 -11.12 -4.20 11.05
N ASP A 66 -11.54 -3.13 10.37
CA ASP A 66 -12.88 -2.53 10.47
C ASP A 66 -13.93 -3.22 9.56
N GLY A 67 -13.54 -4.28 8.86
CA GLY A 67 -14.38 -5.03 7.94
C GLY A 67 -14.62 -4.36 6.58
N SER A 68 -13.95 -3.27 6.27
CA SER A 68 -13.97 -2.66 4.94
C SER A 68 -13.08 -3.42 3.97
N GLU A 69 -13.56 -3.66 2.74
CA GLU A 69 -12.77 -4.30 1.69
C GLU A 69 -11.81 -3.28 1.06
N VAL A 70 -10.58 -3.71 0.78
CA VAL A 70 -9.58 -2.92 0.08
C VAL A 70 -9.14 -3.59 -1.21
N SER A 71 -8.90 -2.79 -2.23
CA SER A 71 -8.62 -3.28 -3.59
C SER A 71 -7.20 -3.82 -3.78
N ALA A 72 -6.25 -3.45 -2.93
CA ALA A 72 -4.87 -3.90 -2.99
C ALA A 72 -4.11 -3.61 -1.68
N CYS A 73 -3.15 -4.47 -1.35
CA CYS A 73 -2.15 -4.27 -0.31
C CYS A 73 -0.84 -4.94 -0.73
N GLY A 74 0.19 -4.15 -1.05
CA GLY A 74 1.48 -4.69 -1.50
C GLY A 74 2.16 -5.56 -0.44
N ASN A 75 2.12 -5.14 0.83
CA ASN A 75 2.71 -5.90 1.94
C ASN A 75 2.01 -7.25 2.11
N GLY A 76 0.68 -7.25 2.17
CA GLY A 76 -0.12 -8.47 2.28
C GLY A 76 0.03 -9.39 1.08
N SER A 77 0.09 -8.82 -0.14
CA SER A 77 0.31 -9.61 -1.37
C SER A 77 1.66 -10.33 -1.36
N ARG A 78 2.74 -9.73 -0.83
CA ARG A 78 4.02 -10.42 -0.67
C ARG A 78 3.93 -11.58 0.31
N CYS A 79 3.23 -11.39 1.44
CA CYS A 79 3.01 -12.48 2.40
C CYS A 79 2.24 -13.65 1.77
N VAL A 80 1.17 -13.36 1.02
CA VAL A 80 0.39 -14.39 0.30
C VAL A 80 1.24 -15.10 -0.75
N ALA A 81 2.02 -14.36 -1.55
CA ALA A 81 2.89 -14.94 -2.56
C ALA A 81 3.96 -15.84 -1.94
N TYR A 82 4.57 -15.43 -0.84
CA TYR A 82 5.51 -16.25 -0.08
C TYR A 82 4.87 -17.56 0.37
N LEU A 83 3.71 -17.47 1.04
CA LEU A 83 2.97 -18.64 1.54
C LEU A 83 2.61 -19.60 0.41
N LEU A 84 2.07 -19.09 -0.71
CA LEU A 84 1.73 -19.91 -1.87
C LEU A 84 2.97 -20.53 -2.52
N GLY A 85 4.05 -19.77 -2.66
CA GLY A 85 5.29 -20.25 -3.24
C GLY A 85 5.89 -21.41 -2.44
N GLN A 86 5.88 -21.33 -1.10
CA GLN A 86 6.30 -22.42 -0.23
C GLN A 86 5.37 -23.64 -0.37
N ASN A 87 4.05 -23.43 -0.35
CA ASN A 87 3.08 -24.53 -0.43
C ASN A 87 3.06 -25.25 -1.78
N LEU A 88 3.36 -24.54 -2.87
CA LEU A 88 3.33 -25.06 -4.24
C LEU A 88 4.73 -25.42 -4.77
N ASN A 89 5.78 -25.16 -3.96
CA ASN A 89 7.18 -25.33 -4.34
C ASN A 89 7.52 -24.61 -5.67
N THR A 90 7.10 -23.36 -5.79
CA THR A 90 7.35 -22.50 -6.96
C THR A 90 7.88 -21.15 -6.55
N LYS A 91 8.72 -20.56 -7.39
CA LYS A 91 9.23 -19.19 -7.16
C LYS A 91 8.34 -18.11 -7.76
N GLU A 92 7.45 -18.46 -8.69
CA GLU A 92 6.60 -17.49 -9.38
C GLU A 92 5.15 -17.71 -9.00
N ILE A 93 4.50 -16.64 -8.56
CA ILE A 93 3.10 -16.63 -8.14
C ILE A 93 2.40 -15.47 -8.83
N LYS A 94 1.21 -15.74 -9.37
CA LYS A 94 0.31 -14.71 -9.89
C LYS A 94 -0.88 -14.56 -8.96
N LEU A 95 -1.06 -13.35 -8.44
CA LEU A 95 -2.20 -13.00 -7.60
C LEU A 95 -3.16 -12.11 -8.38
N LYS A 96 -4.45 -12.32 -8.19
CA LYS A 96 -5.50 -11.48 -8.77
C LYS A 96 -6.22 -10.75 -7.65
N THR A 97 -6.07 -9.44 -7.60
CA THR A 97 -6.91 -8.56 -6.76
C THR A 97 -8.12 -8.09 -7.56
N ASN A 98 -9.04 -7.37 -6.93
CA ASN A 98 -10.21 -6.82 -7.63
C ASN A 98 -9.83 -5.99 -8.86
N ASN A 99 -8.72 -5.27 -8.81
CA ASN A 99 -8.36 -4.27 -9.82
C ASN A 99 -7.20 -4.68 -10.73
N ARG A 100 -6.40 -5.69 -10.37
CA ARG A 100 -5.18 -6.01 -11.14
C ARG A 100 -4.63 -7.40 -10.91
N LEU A 101 -3.85 -7.84 -11.88
CA LEU A 101 -2.98 -9.00 -11.78
C LEU A 101 -1.63 -8.54 -11.22
N LEU A 102 -1.11 -9.27 -10.24
CA LEU A 102 0.19 -9.01 -9.61
C LEU A 102 1.08 -10.23 -9.86
N ASN A 103 2.23 -10.04 -10.49
CA ASN A 103 3.25 -11.06 -10.62
C ASN A 103 4.21 -10.92 -9.42
N ALA A 104 4.42 -12.02 -8.72
CA ALA A 104 5.32 -12.08 -7.58
C ALA A 104 6.39 -13.13 -7.81
N ARG A 105 7.63 -12.86 -7.37
CA ARG A 105 8.77 -13.78 -7.46
C ARG A 105 9.46 -13.88 -6.11
N LEU A 106 9.63 -15.10 -5.61
CA LEU A 106 10.43 -15.39 -4.41
C LEU A 106 11.91 -15.31 -4.79
N VAL A 107 12.65 -14.35 -4.24
CA VAL A 107 14.05 -14.07 -4.60
C VAL A 107 15.04 -14.47 -3.51
N GLY A 108 14.57 -14.63 -2.27
CA GLY A 108 15.40 -15.01 -1.13
C GLY A 108 14.58 -15.60 0.00
N ASN A 109 15.22 -15.77 1.16
CA ASN A 109 14.53 -16.19 2.36
C ASN A 109 13.67 -15.02 2.87
N LEU A 110 12.34 -15.20 2.88
CA LEU A 110 11.35 -14.18 3.23
C LEU A 110 11.34 -12.94 2.32
N GLU A 111 12.00 -13.01 1.17
CA GLU A 111 12.08 -11.93 0.22
C GLU A 111 11.21 -12.21 -1.01
N VAL A 112 10.34 -11.25 -1.34
CA VAL A 112 9.41 -11.33 -2.46
C VAL A 112 9.43 -10.03 -3.26
N GLU A 113 9.82 -10.15 -4.54
CA GLU A 113 9.55 -9.10 -5.52
C GLU A 113 8.08 -9.13 -5.93
N LEU A 114 7.45 -7.97 -6.03
CA LEU A 114 6.08 -7.83 -6.46
C LEU A 114 6.00 -6.76 -7.55
N GLU A 115 5.50 -7.17 -8.72
CA GLU A 115 5.24 -6.23 -9.82
C GLU A 115 3.95 -5.46 -9.54
N MET A 116 4.06 -4.15 -9.36
CA MET A 116 2.95 -3.27 -9.02
C MET A 116 2.20 -2.72 -10.25
N GLY A 117 2.61 -3.12 -11.45
CA GLY A 117 2.03 -2.64 -12.71
C GLY A 117 2.59 -1.29 -13.16
N LYS A 118 1.98 -0.73 -14.20
CA LYS A 118 2.42 0.55 -14.78
C LYS A 118 1.81 1.72 -14.01
N PRO A 119 2.59 2.78 -13.72
CA PRO A 119 2.05 4.00 -13.14
C PRO A 119 1.18 4.75 -14.15
N LEU A 120 0.08 5.34 -13.69
CA LEU A 120 -0.86 6.13 -14.47
C LEU A 120 -0.81 7.59 -14.03
N TYR A 121 -0.94 8.51 -14.97
CA TYR A 121 -0.69 9.94 -14.75
C TYR A 121 -1.86 10.84 -15.17
N GLY A 122 -2.89 10.32 -15.82
CA GLY A 122 -4.04 11.11 -16.25
C GLY A 122 -4.89 11.61 -15.07
N SER A 123 -5.53 12.73 -15.26
CA SER A 123 -6.41 13.30 -14.24
C SER A 123 -7.59 12.38 -13.89
N GLU A 124 -8.03 11.56 -14.85
CA GLU A 124 -9.11 10.58 -14.64
C GLU A 124 -8.62 9.35 -13.88
N GLU A 125 -7.38 8.88 -14.16
CA GLU A 125 -6.79 7.74 -13.46
C GLU A 125 -6.39 8.06 -12.02
N ILE A 126 -6.14 9.35 -11.72
CA ILE A 126 -5.82 9.85 -10.36
C ILE A 126 -7.07 10.33 -9.62
N PRO A 127 -8.25 10.23 -10.14
CA PRO A 127 -9.53 10.93 -9.93
C PRO A 127 -9.39 12.37 -9.38
N LEU A 128 -8.87 13.27 -10.24
CA LEU A 128 -8.82 14.70 -9.93
C LEU A 128 -10.15 15.38 -10.30
N SER A 129 -10.63 16.30 -9.47
CA SER A 129 -11.88 17.03 -9.70
C SER A 129 -11.84 17.98 -10.92
N LYS A 130 -10.67 18.20 -11.49
CA LYS A 130 -10.46 19.04 -12.68
C LYS A 130 -9.23 18.57 -13.45
N THR A 131 -9.21 18.83 -14.75
CA THR A 131 -8.06 18.56 -15.62
C THR A 131 -6.96 19.58 -15.35
N ILE A 132 -5.87 19.13 -14.74
CA ILE A 132 -4.69 19.95 -14.43
C ILE A 132 -3.43 19.10 -14.63
N ASN A 133 -2.25 19.74 -14.66
CA ASN A 133 -0.99 19.01 -14.72
C ASN A 133 -0.74 18.26 -13.39
N PRO A 134 -0.82 16.94 -13.35
CA PRO A 134 -0.65 16.18 -12.12
C PRO A 134 0.80 16.16 -11.60
N ALA A 135 1.77 16.57 -12.42
CA ALA A 135 3.18 16.63 -12.04
C ALA A 135 3.56 17.91 -11.28
N ASN A 136 2.65 18.88 -11.14
CA ASN A 136 2.93 20.15 -10.46
C ASN A 136 1.68 20.70 -9.78
N ILE A 137 1.25 20.02 -8.74
CA ILE A 137 0.08 20.42 -7.96
C ILE A 137 0.47 21.44 -6.90
N THR A 138 -0.37 22.45 -6.75
CA THR A 138 -0.30 23.40 -5.63
C THR A 138 -1.57 23.29 -4.81
N LEU A 139 -1.41 23.09 -3.50
CA LEU A 139 -2.51 23.05 -2.53
C LEU A 139 -2.35 24.16 -1.49
N GLU A 140 -3.44 24.76 -1.09
CA GLU A 140 -3.50 25.67 0.04
C GLU A 140 -4.21 24.99 1.20
N ILE A 141 -3.47 24.70 2.26
CA ILE A 141 -3.97 24.03 3.46
C ILE A 141 -3.79 24.97 4.64
N ASP A 142 -4.89 25.46 5.18
CA ASP A 142 -4.91 26.54 6.18
C ASP A 142 -4.20 27.80 5.60
N LYS A 143 -3.10 28.21 6.24
CA LYS A 143 -2.26 29.33 5.77
C LYS A 143 -0.98 28.87 5.04
N ASN A 144 -0.82 27.57 4.85
CA ASN A 144 0.38 27.00 4.24
C ASN A 144 0.12 26.66 2.78
N LYS A 145 1.11 26.95 1.93
CA LYS A 145 1.08 26.65 0.51
C LYS A 145 2.05 25.50 0.22
N PHE A 146 1.51 24.37 -0.22
CA PHE A 146 2.27 23.20 -0.68
C PHE A 146 2.37 23.25 -2.19
N THR A 147 3.58 23.34 -2.72
CA THR A 147 3.84 23.47 -4.16
C THR A 147 4.64 22.27 -4.69
N GLY A 148 4.54 22.01 -5.99
CA GLY A 148 5.32 20.95 -6.64
C GLY A 148 4.83 19.54 -6.31
N GLY A 149 3.60 19.39 -5.86
CA GLY A 149 3.01 18.08 -5.62
C GLY A 149 2.93 17.26 -6.90
N PHE A 150 3.45 16.03 -6.87
CA PHE A 150 3.41 15.09 -8.00
C PHE A 150 2.35 14.03 -7.71
N CYS A 151 1.31 13.98 -8.53
CA CYS A 151 0.26 12.97 -8.42
C CYS A 151 0.52 11.80 -9.39
N VAL A 152 0.31 10.58 -8.90
CA VAL A 152 0.43 9.35 -9.68
C VAL A 152 -0.46 8.25 -9.09
N ASN A 153 -1.00 7.38 -9.95
CA ASN A 153 -1.72 6.19 -9.53
C ASN A 153 -0.84 4.96 -9.82
N VAL A 154 -0.47 4.24 -8.77
CA VAL A 154 0.27 2.96 -8.83
C VAL A 154 -0.61 1.78 -8.37
N GLY A 155 -1.94 1.97 -8.46
CA GLY A 155 -3.00 1.05 -8.02
C GLY A 155 -3.95 1.68 -7.03
N ASN A 156 -3.51 2.75 -6.46
CA ASN A 156 -4.24 3.74 -5.70
C ASN A 156 -3.60 5.10 -5.95
N PRO A 157 -4.34 6.21 -5.79
CA PRO A 157 -3.83 7.54 -6.04
C PRO A 157 -2.91 8.02 -4.91
N HIS A 158 -1.81 8.65 -5.31
CA HIS A 158 -0.81 9.26 -4.41
C HIS A 158 -0.52 10.69 -4.84
N ILE A 159 -0.26 11.58 -3.86
CA ILE A 159 0.41 12.86 -4.04
C ILE A 159 1.70 12.87 -3.24
N ILE A 160 2.80 13.25 -3.90
CA ILE A 160 4.14 13.29 -3.32
C ILE A 160 4.66 14.73 -3.35
N PHE A 161 5.08 15.24 -2.18
CA PHE A 161 5.78 16.49 -2.05
C PHE A 161 7.23 16.22 -1.69
N PHE A 162 8.18 16.70 -2.53
CA PHE A 162 9.59 16.63 -2.20
C PHE A 162 9.96 17.80 -1.29
N VAL A 163 10.48 17.49 -0.12
CA VAL A 163 10.76 18.43 0.97
C VAL A 163 12.19 18.25 1.51
N LYS A 164 12.70 19.21 2.27
CA LYS A 164 14.04 19.12 2.88
C LYS A 164 14.11 18.13 4.02
N ASP A 165 13.06 18.09 4.84
CA ASP A 165 12.89 17.13 5.94
C ASP A 165 11.45 16.67 5.95
N CYS A 166 11.26 15.36 5.70
CA CYS A 166 9.92 14.78 5.62
C CYS A 166 9.23 14.64 6.97
N PHE A 167 9.97 14.79 8.09
CA PHE A 167 9.43 14.71 9.45
C PHE A 167 9.14 16.09 10.08
N GLU A 168 9.57 17.18 9.44
CA GLU A 168 9.21 18.54 9.86
C GLU A 168 7.69 18.79 9.78
N TYR A 169 7.00 18.03 8.93
CA TYR A 169 5.56 18.17 8.69
C TYR A 169 4.77 17.24 9.60
N ASP A 170 3.91 17.81 10.45
CA ASP A 170 2.96 17.01 11.24
C ASP A 170 1.85 16.43 10.35
N LEU A 171 2.14 15.26 9.74
CA LEU A 171 1.17 14.57 8.88
C LEU A 171 -0.10 14.14 9.60
N LYS A 172 -0.11 14.01 10.94
CA LYS A 172 -1.34 13.75 11.68
C LYS A 172 -2.33 14.90 11.57
N THR A 173 -1.81 16.12 11.48
CA THR A 173 -2.62 17.35 11.33
C THR A 173 -2.91 17.68 9.87
N ILE A 174 -1.90 17.64 8.98
CA ILE A 174 -2.07 18.08 7.60
C ILE A 174 -2.52 16.96 6.66
N GLY A 175 -2.20 15.71 6.95
CA GLY A 175 -2.55 14.55 6.12
C GLY A 175 -4.05 14.44 5.85
N PRO A 176 -4.92 14.48 6.88
CA PRO A 176 -6.37 14.45 6.68
C PRO A 176 -6.89 15.59 5.81
N LYS A 177 -6.29 16.78 5.92
CA LYS A 177 -6.70 17.97 5.16
C LYS A 177 -6.34 17.86 3.68
N ILE A 178 -5.15 17.29 3.39
CA ILE A 178 -4.73 17.01 2.00
C ILE A 178 -5.54 15.83 1.45
N GLU A 179 -5.68 14.73 2.20
CA GLU A 179 -6.48 13.56 1.80
C GLU A 179 -7.89 13.96 1.35
N ASN A 180 -8.55 14.84 2.11
CA ASN A 180 -9.93 15.26 1.87
C ASN A 180 -10.04 16.60 1.09
N HIS A 181 -8.95 17.08 0.49
CA HIS A 181 -8.99 18.32 -0.28
C HIS A 181 -9.92 18.18 -1.50
N SER A 182 -10.65 19.24 -1.84
CA SER A 182 -11.65 19.25 -2.93
C SER A 182 -11.12 18.86 -4.31
N LEU A 183 -9.80 18.92 -4.50
CA LEU A 183 -9.14 18.43 -5.71
C LEU A 183 -9.21 16.90 -5.83
N PHE A 184 -9.36 16.17 -4.72
CA PHE A 184 -9.33 14.71 -4.64
C PHE A 184 -10.69 14.16 -4.18
N PRO A 185 -11.70 14.07 -5.05
CA PRO A 185 -13.06 13.63 -4.66
C PRO A 185 -13.10 12.20 -4.13
N GLU A 186 -12.18 11.33 -4.56
CA GLU A 186 -12.03 9.96 -4.07
C GLU A 186 -10.91 9.84 -3.02
N LYS A 187 -10.45 10.97 -2.46
CA LYS A 187 -9.33 11.05 -1.52
C LYS A 187 -8.00 10.56 -2.12
N ILE A 188 -6.90 10.82 -1.43
CA ILE A 188 -5.56 10.51 -1.93
C ILE A 188 -4.62 10.12 -0.78
N ASN A 189 -3.63 9.26 -1.06
CA ASN A 189 -2.51 9.01 -0.15
C ASN A 189 -1.51 10.17 -0.25
N VAL A 190 -0.95 10.59 0.87
CA VAL A 190 -0.06 11.76 0.95
C VAL A 190 1.33 11.32 1.40
N THR A 191 2.35 11.74 0.66
CA THR A 191 3.74 11.45 1.00
C THR A 191 4.55 12.74 1.04
N MET A 192 5.24 12.97 2.17
CA MET A 192 6.37 13.89 2.26
C MET A 192 7.64 13.09 2.02
N ALA A 193 8.42 13.45 1.00
CA ALA A 193 9.60 12.72 0.56
C ALA A 193 10.85 13.59 0.66
N GLN A 194 11.88 13.08 1.32
CA GLN A 194 13.19 13.70 1.44
C GLN A 194 14.19 12.91 0.62
N VAL A 195 14.72 13.53 -0.42
CA VAL A 195 15.81 12.95 -1.22
C VAL A 195 17.11 13.10 -0.43
N ILE A 196 17.70 11.98 -0.04
CA ILE A 196 19.01 11.95 0.64
C ILE A 196 20.13 12.02 -0.42
N ASP A 197 20.01 11.17 -1.46
CA ASP A 197 20.85 11.14 -2.63
C ASP A 197 20.10 10.46 -3.80
N GLU A 198 20.77 10.29 -4.94
CA GLU A 198 20.17 9.70 -6.16
C GLU A 198 19.68 8.25 -5.98
N ASN A 199 20.10 7.56 -4.92
CA ASN A 199 19.76 6.17 -4.62
C ASN A 199 18.92 5.99 -3.37
N ASN A 200 18.81 7.02 -2.52
CA ASN A 200 18.16 6.94 -1.22
C ASN A 200 17.16 8.06 -1.00
N ILE A 201 15.93 7.70 -0.68
CA ILE A 201 14.84 8.62 -0.36
C ILE A 201 14.20 8.18 0.96
N THR A 202 13.99 9.12 1.87
CA THR A 202 13.21 8.90 3.09
C THR A 202 11.80 9.47 2.90
N VAL A 203 10.78 8.74 3.36
CA VAL A 203 9.38 9.15 3.23
C VAL A 203 8.64 9.09 4.55
N ASN A 204 7.70 10.02 4.71
CA ASN A 204 6.69 10.02 5.76
C ASN A 204 5.32 9.99 5.08
N VAL A 205 4.46 9.02 5.46
CA VAL A 205 3.27 8.67 4.68
C VAL A 205 2.00 8.74 5.51
N TRP A 206 1.00 9.41 4.95
CA TRP A 206 -0.39 9.35 5.39
C TRP A 206 -1.19 8.55 4.36
N GLU A 207 -1.66 7.37 4.74
CA GLU A 207 -2.45 6.53 3.85
C GLU A 207 -3.93 6.88 3.89
N ARG A 208 -4.53 6.90 2.73
CA ARG A 208 -5.95 7.15 2.51
C ARG A 208 -6.82 6.18 3.34
N GLY A 209 -7.59 6.74 4.28
CA GLY A 209 -8.48 5.97 5.16
C GLY A 209 -7.80 5.19 6.29
N ALA A 210 -6.47 5.14 6.33
CA ALA A 210 -5.72 4.42 7.38
C ALA A 210 -4.90 5.36 8.27
N GLY A 211 -4.53 6.54 7.76
CA GLY A 211 -3.77 7.52 8.53
C GLY A 211 -2.26 7.35 8.42
N LEU A 212 -1.53 7.76 9.47
CA LEU A 212 -0.07 7.65 9.50
C LEU A 212 0.33 6.18 9.67
N THR A 213 1.06 5.64 8.71
CA THR A 213 1.48 4.24 8.69
C THR A 213 3.00 4.10 8.69
N LYS A 214 3.48 2.97 9.22
CA LYS A 214 4.93 2.67 9.32
C LYS A 214 5.51 2.19 7.98
N ALA A 215 4.70 1.63 7.11
CA ALA A 215 5.15 1.09 5.82
C ALA A 215 4.01 1.08 4.79
N CYS A 216 4.25 1.67 3.63
CA CYS A 216 3.33 1.68 2.51
C CYS A 216 4.08 1.37 1.20
N GLY A 217 3.91 0.16 0.68
CA GLY A 217 4.59 -0.29 -0.54
C GLY A 217 4.19 0.53 -1.77
N THR A 218 2.92 0.96 -1.89
CA THR A 218 2.47 1.81 -2.99
C THR A 218 3.03 3.22 -2.88
N ALA A 219 3.17 3.77 -1.67
CA ALA A 219 3.80 5.08 -1.48
C ALA A 219 5.30 5.05 -1.88
N ALA A 220 6.02 3.96 -1.55
CA ALA A 220 7.39 3.77 -2.00
C ALA A 220 7.48 3.75 -3.54
N CYS A 221 6.63 2.96 -4.22
CA CYS A 221 6.57 2.91 -5.67
C CYS A 221 6.20 4.27 -6.29
N ALA A 222 5.19 4.95 -5.75
CA ALA A 222 4.75 6.26 -6.22
C ALA A 222 5.86 7.32 -6.06
N THR A 223 6.58 7.28 -4.93
CA THR A 223 7.70 8.19 -4.67
C THR A 223 8.87 7.93 -5.62
N ALA A 224 9.24 6.66 -5.87
CA ALA A 224 10.28 6.32 -6.85
C ALA A 224 9.94 6.83 -8.24
N VAL A 225 8.69 6.64 -8.68
CA VAL A 225 8.19 7.14 -9.96
C VAL A 225 8.26 8.67 -10.03
N ALA A 226 7.80 9.37 -8.99
CA ALA A 226 7.82 10.81 -8.91
C ALA A 226 9.27 11.36 -8.93
N ALA A 227 10.16 10.75 -8.15
CA ALA A 227 11.58 11.13 -8.09
C ALA A 227 12.29 10.95 -9.44
N PHE A 228 12.09 9.80 -10.09
CA PHE A 228 12.62 9.54 -11.42
C PHE A 228 12.13 10.56 -12.46
N LYS A 229 10.82 10.83 -12.48
CA LYS A 229 10.22 11.81 -13.40
C LYS A 229 10.71 13.23 -13.17
N ASN A 230 10.98 13.60 -11.92
CA ASN A 230 11.57 14.89 -11.55
C ASN A 230 13.11 14.91 -11.64
N ARG A 231 13.76 13.83 -12.10
CA ARG A 231 15.23 13.69 -12.20
C ARG A 231 15.95 13.89 -10.86
N LEU A 232 15.31 13.47 -9.78
CA LEU A 232 15.83 13.54 -8.40
C LEU A 232 16.51 12.24 -7.97
N ALA A 233 16.24 11.14 -8.67
CA ALA A 233 16.79 9.82 -8.38
C ALA A 233 16.89 8.98 -9.65
N HIS A 234 17.69 7.91 -9.59
CA HIS A 234 17.77 6.91 -10.64
C HIS A 234 16.45 6.09 -10.76
N ASN A 235 16.33 5.31 -11.84
CA ASN A 235 15.17 4.44 -12.06
C ASN A 235 15.10 3.26 -11.06
N LEU A 236 16.15 3.02 -10.29
CA LEU A 236 16.22 2.08 -9.19
C LEU A 236 16.79 2.79 -7.97
N SER A 237 15.97 2.93 -6.92
CA SER A 237 16.32 3.63 -5.68
C SER A 237 15.78 2.88 -4.48
N LEU A 238 16.47 2.95 -3.35
CA LEU A 238 15.96 2.48 -2.06
C LEU A 238 15.07 3.56 -1.46
N ILE A 239 13.86 3.16 -1.07
CA ILE A 239 12.93 4.04 -0.37
C ILE A 239 12.84 3.59 1.09
N HIS A 240 13.27 4.44 2.00
CA HIS A 240 13.15 4.22 3.44
C HIS A 240 11.86 4.84 3.93
N ILE A 241 10.95 3.97 4.41
CA ILE A 241 9.66 4.39 4.97
C ILE A 241 9.79 4.45 6.48
N SER A 242 9.61 5.63 7.03
CA SER A 242 9.55 6.03 8.45
C SER A 242 10.00 5.01 9.50
N GLU A 243 10.83 5.49 10.41
CA GLU A 243 11.39 4.90 11.64
C GLU A 243 11.86 3.44 11.57
N PRO A 244 13.12 3.18 11.89
CA PRO A 244 13.57 1.81 12.11
C PRO A 244 12.67 1.20 13.19
N THR A 245 12.03 0.09 12.86
CA THR A 245 11.34 -0.75 13.83
C THR A 245 12.31 -1.04 14.99
N ARG A 246 12.05 -0.47 16.16
CA ARG A 246 12.72 -0.93 17.37
C ARG A 246 12.25 -2.37 17.60
N PRO A 247 13.14 -3.34 17.78
CA PRO A 247 12.74 -4.66 18.22
C PRO A 247 11.99 -4.52 19.54
N TYR A 248 10.85 -5.15 19.65
CA TYR A 248 10.12 -5.30 20.89
C TYR A 248 10.87 -6.24 21.81
#